data_dd8914f699fb2eb3bb082391ee239bac
#
_entry.id   dd8914f699fb2eb3bb082391ee239bac
#
_cell.length_a   1.000
_cell.length_b   1.000
_cell.length_c   1.000
_cell.angle_alpha   90.00
_cell.angle_beta   90.00
_cell.angle_gamma   90.00
#
_symmetry.space_group_name_H-M   'P 1'
#
loop_
_entity.id
_entity.type
_entity.pdbx_description
1 polymer ?
#
loop_
_entity_poly.entity_id
_entity_poly.type
_entity_poly.pdbx_seq_one_letter_code
_entity_poly.pdbx_strand_id
1 'polypeptide(L)'
;MPDQTPFAGVYPCYENQFKIGETGTQTLNTIAECTTFSVVFSNGIEEWYAFEDDGWVSRLPTAKSVTITVTAKRKVGDTGNDFVADIAFKNGREAMADFEWDFPDGTSIKLPNSAINVTALGSGDSTAVAPLEFEVMSNKKPTVTQPT
;
A
#
# COMPACT_ATOMS: atom_id res chain seq x y z
N MET A 1 17.41 10.87 5.37
CA MET A 1 16.18 11.57 4.99
C MET A 1 16.24 11.95 3.53
N PRO A 2 15.21 11.60 2.79
CA PRO A 2 15.17 12.11 1.43
C PRO A 2 15.04 13.62 1.43
N ASP A 3 15.52 14.24 0.37
CA ASP A 3 15.40 15.67 0.17
C ASP A 3 13.92 16.03 0.15
N GLN A 4 13.54 17.05 0.89
CA GLN A 4 12.16 17.53 0.97
C GLN A 4 11.80 18.44 -0.21
N THR A 5 12.76 18.75 -1.07
CA THR A 5 12.52 19.58 -2.25
C THR A 5 11.58 18.83 -3.20
N PRO A 6 10.47 19.44 -3.62
CA PRO A 6 9.58 18.77 -4.58
C PRO A 6 10.28 18.45 -5.89
N PHE A 7 10.02 17.27 -6.41
CA PHE A 7 10.58 16.80 -7.66
C PHE A 7 9.59 17.01 -8.80
N ALA A 8 10.08 17.47 -9.94
CA ALA A 8 9.27 17.65 -11.14
C ALA A 8 9.88 16.83 -12.27
N GLY A 9 9.06 16.02 -12.94
CA GLY A 9 9.48 15.19 -14.05
C GLY A 9 9.13 13.74 -13.84
N VAL A 10 9.61 12.88 -14.73
CA VAL A 10 9.41 11.44 -14.60
C VAL A 10 10.49 10.83 -13.73
N TYR A 11 10.20 9.71 -13.12
CA TYR A 11 11.15 9.05 -12.22
C TYR A 11 11.04 7.53 -12.35
N PRO A 12 12.12 6.81 -12.05
CA PRO A 12 12.08 5.36 -12.03
C PRO A 12 11.37 4.86 -10.76
N CYS A 13 10.67 3.74 -10.90
CA CYS A 13 9.89 3.21 -9.78
C CYS A 13 10.76 2.83 -8.57
N TYR A 14 12.05 2.58 -8.77
CA TYR A 14 12.91 2.18 -7.65
C TYR A 14 13.12 3.29 -6.61
N GLU A 15 12.72 4.53 -6.91
CA GLU A 15 12.82 5.62 -5.95
C GLU A 15 11.67 5.62 -4.94
N ASN A 16 10.65 4.79 -5.13
CA ASN A 16 9.58 4.63 -4.15
C ASN A 16 10.07 3.83 -2.94
N GLN A 17 9.51 4.11 -1.77
CA GLN A 17 9.82 3.38 -0.55
C GLN A 17 8.52 2.94 0.11
N PHE A 18 8.57 1.79 0.77
CA PHE A 18 7.43 1.23 1.47
C PHE A 18 7.82 0.96 2.92
N LYS A 19 6.97 1.39 3.85
CA LYS A 19 7.22 1.22 5.28
C LYS A 19 6.02 0.59 5.94
N ILE A 20 6.26 -0.18 6.99
CA ILE A 20 5.20 -0.87 7.72
C ILE A 20 5.52 -0.90 9.21
N GLY A 21 4.49 -0.93 10.03
CA GLY A 21 4.64 -1.02 11.48
C GLY A 21 3.31 -1.33 12.15
N GLU A 22 3.35 -1.55 13.45
CA GLU A 22 2.15 -1.84 14.21
C GLU A 22 1.17 -0.67 14.15
N THR A 23 -0.12 -0.99 14.18
CA THR A 23 -1.17 0.02 14.22
C THR A 23 -0.98 0.94 15.42
N GLY A 24 -0.97 2.24 15.16
CA GLY A 24 -0.81 3.25 16.18
C GLY A 24 0.62 3.62 16.51
N THR A 25 1.60 2.92 15.94
CA THR A 25 3.00 3.29 16.15
C THR A 25 3.36 4.51 15.32
N GLN A 26 4.29 5.32 15.82
CA GLN A 26 4.79 6.46 15.06
C GLN A 26 6.06 6.12 14.30
N THR A 27 6.63 4.95 14.54
CA THR A 27 7.85 4.51 13.87
C THR A 27 7.52 3.37 12.92
N LEU A 28 7.66 3.61 11.63
CA LEU A 28 7.48 2.60 10.60
C LEU A 28 8.85 2.21 10.06
N ASN A 29 8.98 0.95 9.69
CA ASN A 29 10.25 0.40 9.21
C ASN A 29 10.17 0.13 7.72
N THR A 30 11.22 0.51 6.98
CA THR A 30 11.29 0.27 5.54
C THR A 30 11.33 -1.23 5.27
N ILE A 31 10.56 -1.65 4.26
CA ILE A 31 10.57 -3.04 3.81
C ILE A 31 11.64 -3.20 2.75
N ALA A 32 12.66 -4.02 3.04
CA ALA A 32 13.77 -4.24 2.11
C ALA A 32 13.39 -5.24 1.02
N GLU A 33 14.08 -5.18 -0.08
CA GLU A 33 14.03 -6.12 -1.19
C GLU A 33 12.68 -6.16 -1.93
N CYS A 34 11.95 -5.04 -1.93
CA CYS A 34 10.76 -4.92 -2.76
C CYS A 34 11.16 -4.78 -4.22
N THR A 35 10.55 -5.58 -5.09
CA THR A 35 10.91 -5.61 -6.51
C THR A 35 9.83 -5.08 -7.43
N THR A 36 8.57 -5.25 -7.05
CA THR A 36 7.44 -4.84 -7.89
C THR A 36 6.28 -4.43 -7.01
N PHE A 37 5.53 -3.45 -7.46
CA PHE A 37 4.29 -3.11 -6.77
C PHE A 37 3.24 -2.67 -7.80
N SER A 38 1.97 -2.80 -7.41
CA SER A 38 0.86 -2.28 -8.21
C SER A 38 -0.17 -1.68 -7.27
N VAL A 39 -0.87 -0.66 -7.76
CA VAL A 39 -1.88 0.04 -6.99
C VAL A 39 -3.18 -0.02 -7.76
N VAL A 40 -4.24 -0.47 -7.11
CA VAL A 40 -5.56 -0.57 -7.71
C VAL A 40 -6.55 0.20 -6.86
N PHE A 41 -7.26 1.12 -7.48
CA PHE A 41 -8.35 1.86 -6.84
C PHE A 41 -9.67 1.20 -7.20
N SER A 42 -10.49 0.95 -6.19
CA SER A 42 -11.83 0.43 -6.38
C SER A 42 -12.82 1.53 -6.00
N ASN A 43 -13.60 1.96 -6.96
CA ASN A 43 -14.48 3.10 -6.78
C ASN A 43 -15.93 2.69 -6.95
N GLY A 44 -16.78 3.16 -6.03
CA GLY A 44 -18.22 3.00 -6.16
C GLY A 44 -18.83 4.29 -6.65
N ILE A 45 -19.61 4.20 -7.71
CA ILE A 45 -20.27 5.37 -8.32
C ILE A 45 -21.77 5.14 -8.26
N GLU A 46 -22.48 6.06 -7.62
CA GLU A 46 -23.93 6.03 -7.57
C GLU A 46 -24.49 6.66 -8.83
N GLU A 47 -25.49 6.02 -9.42
CA GLU A 47 -26.12 6.51 -10.64
C GLU A 47 -27.62 6.62 -10.44
N TRP A 48 -28.23 7.67 -11.02
CA TRP A 48 -29.68 7.82 -10.97
C TRP A 48 -30.16 8.63 -12.17
N TYR A 49 -31.48 8.58 -12.41
CA TYR A 49 -32.10 9.28 -13.53
C TYR A 49 -33.17 10.19 -12.97
N ALA A 50 -32.88 11.50 -12.95
CA ALA A 50 -33.84 12.48 -12.47
C ALA A 50 -34.88 12.79 -13.55
N PHE A 51 -36.11 13.12 -13.13
CA PHE A 51 -37.14 13.42 -14.09
C PHE A 51 -36.81 14.61 -15.00
N GLU A 52 -36.15 15.63 -14.44
CA GLU A 52 -35.81 16.84 -15.18
C GLU A 52 -34.71 16.66 -16.20
N ASP A 53 -34.02 15.52 -16.17
CA ASP A 53 -32.87 15.28 -17.05
C ASP A 53 -33.23 14.47 -18.30
N ASP A 54 -34.50 14.22 -18.53
CA ASP A 54 -35.00 13.59 -19.77
C ASP A 54 -34.31 12.29 -20.13
N GLY A 55 -34.02 11.47 -19.13
CA GLY A 55 -33.41 10.15 -19.35
C GLY A 55 -31.89 10.14 -19.32
N TRP A 56 -31.26 11.27 -19.06
CA TRP A 56 -29.80 11.30 -18.92
C TRP A 56 -29.40 10.93 -17.51
N VAL A 57 -28.29 10.17 -17.39
CA VAL A 57 -27.82 9.68 -16.11
C VAL A 57 -27.07 10.77 -15.35
N SER A 58 -27.32 10.81 -14.04
CA SER A 58 -26.52 11.59 -13.10
C SER A 58 -25.62 10.62 -12.32
N ARG A 59 -24.40 11.02 -12.05
CA ARG A 59 -23.42 10.17 -11.35
C ARG A 59 -22.70 10.93 -10.25
N LEU A 60 -22.45 10.21 -9.15
CA LEU A 60 -21.68 10.77 -8.03
C LEU A 60 -20.79 9.68 -7.47
N PRO A 61 -19.45 9.88 -7.45
CA PRO A 61 -18.57 8.93 -6.78
C PRO A 61 -18.80 8.98 -5.28
N THR A 62 -19.16 7.85 -4.69
CA THR A 62 -19.53 7.78 -3.27
C THR A 62 -18.67 6.85 -2.45
N ALA A 63 -17.87 5.99 -3.10
CA ALA A 63 -17.07 5.01 -2.39
C ALA A 63 -15.70 4.88 -3.02
N LYS A 64 -14.71 4.57 -2.20
CA LYS A 64 -13.33 4.44 -2.67
C LYS A 64 -12.56 3.52 -1.75
N SER A 65 -11.70 2.70 -2.34
CA SER A 65 -10.72 1.93 -1.61
C SER A 65 -9.47 1.79 -2.46
N VAL A 66 -8.36 1.49 -1.81
CA VAL A 66 -7.11 1.28 -2.52
C VAL A 66 -6.46 0.00 -2.02
N THR A 67 -5.91 -0.78 -2.96
CA THR A 67 -5.16 -1.99 -2.66
C THR A 67 -3.79 -1.87 -3.29
N ILE A 68 -2.75 -2.02 -2.48
CA ILE A 68 -1.36 -1.99 -2.96
C ILE A 68 -0.82 -3.41 -2.85
N THR A 69 -0.43 -3.99 -3.98
CA THR A 69 0.16 -5.32 -4.03
C THR A 69 1.66 -5.16 -4.17
N VAL A 70 2.42 -5.75 -3.26
CA VAL A 70 3.87 -5.65 -3.24
C VAL A 70 4.48 -7.03 -3.39
N THR A 71 5.44 -7.15 -4.31
CA THR A 71 6.24 -8.34 -4.48
C THR A 71 7.67 -8.03 -4.04
N ALA A 72 8.19 -8.84 -3.13
CA ALA A 72 9.51 -8.65 -2.56
C ALA A 72 10.24 -9.98 -2.45
N LYS A 73 11.53 -9.92 -2.11
CA LYS A 73 12.29 -11.10 -1.73
C LYS A 73 12.30 -11.20 -0.21
N ARG A 74 12.26 -12.41 0.32
CA ARG A 74 12.30 -12.61 1.77
C ARG A 74 13.71 -12.34 2.28
N LYS A 75 13.84 -11.33 3.13
CA LYS A 75 15.13 -11.00 3.73
C LYS A 75 15.03 -11.13 5.25
N VAL A 76 15.55 -12.22 5.77
CA VAL A 76 15.56 -12.48 7.21
C VAL A 76 16.50 -11.49 7.89
N GLY A 77 16.02 -10.88 8.97
CA GLY A 77 16.79 -9.91 9.73
C GLY A 77 16.45 -8.45 9.42
N ASP A 78 15.70 -8.20 8.34
CA ASP A 78 15.20 -6.86 8.05
C ASP A 78 13.90 -6.63 8.79
N THR A 79 13.82 -5.57 9.60
CA THR A 79 12.68 -5.33 10.48
C THR A 79 11.36 -5.28 9.73
N GLY A 80 11.28 -4.52 8.64
CA GLY A 80 10.05 -4.40 7.87
C GLY A 80 9.67 -5.69 7.17
N ASN A 81 10.64 -6.37 6.58
CA ASN A 81 10.41 -7.64 5.89
C ASN A 81 9.96 -8.71 6.87
N ASP A 82 10.64 -8.80 8.04
CA ASP A 82 10.25 -9.74 9.09
C ASP A 82 8.85 -9.47 9.62
N PHE A 83 8.49 -8.19 9.75
CA PHE A 83 7.16 -7.80 10.23
C PHE A 83 6.07 -8.35 9.31
N VAL A 84 6.23 -8.20 8.00
CA VAL A 84 5.26 -8.72 7.03
C VAL A 84 5.20 -10.25 7.09
N ALA A 85 6.35 -10.90 7.18
CA ALA A 85 6.41 -12.36 7.25
C ALA A 85 5.69 -12.89 8.48
N ASP A 86 5.81 -12.21 9.60
CA ASP A 86 5.12 -12.60 10.82
C ASP A 86 3.60 -12.52 10.70
N ILE A 87 3.10 -11.59 9.90
CA ILE A 87 1.66 -11.44 9.72
C ILE A 87 1.05 -12.61 8.95
N ALA A 88 1.85 -13.37 8.20
CA ALA A 88 1.35 -14.44 7.35
C ALA A 88 0.48 -15.46 8.10
N PHE A 89 0.77 -15.67 9.37
CA PHE A 89 0.03 -16.64 10.19
C PHE A 89 -0.86 -16.00 11.24
N LYS A 90 -1.03 -14.68 11.18
CA LYS A 90 -1.90 -13.96 12.10
C LYS A 90 -3.25 -13.66 11.47
N ASN A 91 -4.23 -13.41 12.30
CA ASN A 91 -5.59 -13.17 11.85
C ASN A 91 -6.24 -12.06 12.68
N GLY A 92 -7.34 -11.52 12.17
CA GLY A 92 -8.07 -10.48 12.87
C GLY A 92 -7.25 -9.21 13.04
N ARG A 93 -7.32 -8.63 14.23
CA ARG A 93 -6.61 -7.37 14.49
C ARG A 93 -5.10 -7.49 14.40
N GLU A 94 -4.57 -8.67 14.60
CA GLU A 94 -3.13 -8.90 14.53
C GLU A 94 -2.62 -8.86 13.09
N ALA A 95 -3.51 -9.01 12.12
CA ALA A 95 -3.17 -8.91 10.70
C ALA A 95 -3.39 -7.51 10.14
N MET A 96 -3.60 -6.53 11.00
CA MET A 96 -3.75 -5.13 10.61
C MET A 96 -2.47 -4.39 10.97
N ALA A 97 -2.12 -3.40 10.14
CA ALA A 97 -0.88 -2.65 10.34
C ALA A 97 -0.99 -1.28 9.68
N ASP A 98 -0.12 -0.36 10.11
CA ASP A 98 0.05 0.92 9.44
C ASP A 98 1.05 0.73 8.32
N PHE A 99 0.74 1.24 7.15
CA PHE A 99 1.57 1.14 5.97
C PHE A 99 1.78 2.53 5.38
N GLU A 100 2.99 2.79 4.88
CA GLU A 100 3.31 4.07 4.27
C GLU A 100 4.01 3.85 2.94
N TRP A 101 3.58 4.61 1.93
CA TRP A 101 4.18 4.63 0.61
C TRP A 101 4.76 6.02 0.38
N ASP A 102 6.08 6.08 0.26
CA ASP A 102 6.80 7.34 0.07
C ASP A 102 7.19 7.52 -1.40
N PHE A 103 6.81 8.65 -1.95
CA PHE A 103 7.11 9.00 -3.34
C PHE A 103 8.43 9.77 -3.40
N PRO A 104 9.11 9.74 -4.56
CA PRO A 104 10.36 10.49 -4.71
C PRO A 104 10.20 12.00 -4.66
N ASP A 105 8.99 12.52 -4.89
CA ASP A 105 8.73 13.97 -4.82
C ASP A 105 8.50 14.46 -3.38
N GLY A 106 8.60 13.58 -2.40
CA GLY A 106 8.38 13.93 -1.01
C GLY A 106 6.97 13.70 -0.50
N THR A 107 6.05 13.29 -1.38
CA THR A 107 4.69 12.97 -0.98
C THR A 107 4.67 11.63 -0.26
N SER A 108 3.92 11.54 0.84
CA SER A 108 3.75 10.30 1.60
C SER A 108 2.27 9.97 1.68
N ILE A 109 1.93 8.72 1.43
CA ILE A 109 0.57 8.21 1.61
C ILE A 109 0.60 7.18 2.72
N LYS A 110 -0.08 7.49 3.83
CA LYS A 110 -0.16 6.58 4.97
C LYS A 110 -1.53 5.93 4.99
N LEU A 111 -1.53 4.60 5.04
CA LEU A 111 -2.74 3.79 5.14
C LEU A 111 -2.83 3.27 6.56
N PRO A 112 -3.55 3.97 7.46
CA PRO A 112 -3.59 3.55 8.87
C PRO A 112 -4.45 2.32 9.05
N ASN A 113 -4.01 1.43 9.93
CA ASN A 113 -4.75 0.23 10.33
C ASN A 113 -5.29 -0.55 9.12
N SER A 114 -4.42 -0.77 8.14
CA SER A 114 -4.77 -1.45 6.91
C SER A 114 -4.73 -2.97 7.08
N ALA A 115 -5.56 -3.67 6.30
CA ALA A 115 -5.54 -5.13 6.30
C ALA A 115 -4.35 -5.60 5.47
N ILE A 116 -3.53 -6.46 6.05
CA ILE A 116 -2.36 -7.02 5.39
C ILE A 116 -2.67 -8.47 5.03
N ASN A 117 -2.62 -8.76 3.75
CA ASN A 117 -2.89 -10.10 3.24
C ASN A 117 -1.61 -10.66 2.60
N VAL A 118 -0.93 -11.55 3.31
CA VAL A 118 0.30 -12.16 2.79
C VAL A 118 -0.09 -13.32 1.88
N THR A 119 0.28 -13.24 0.62
CA THR A 119 -0.14 -14.21 -0.40
C THR A 119 0.94 -15.21 -0.76
N ALA A 120 2.21 -14.92 -0.51
CA ALA A 120 3.31 -15.86 -0.76
C ALA A 120 4.41 -15.63 0.24
N LEU A 121 4.95 -16.72 0.78
CA LEU A 121 6.04 -16.67 1.76
C LEU A 121 6.97 -17.84 1.52
N GLY A 122 8.09 -17.58 0.86
CA GLY A 122 9.19 -18.54 0.77
C GLY A 122 9.03 -19.68 -0.21
N SER A 123 8.01 -19.66 -1.06
CA SER A 123 7.80 -20.74 -2.03
C SER A 123 8.69 -20.58 -3.25
N GLY A 124 8.93 -21.67 -3.97
CA GLY A 124 9.69 -21.62 -5.22
C GLY A 124 10.54 -22.84 -5.43
N ASP A 125 11.23 -22.86 -6.58
CA ASP A 125 12.17 -23.93 -6.93
C ASP A 125 13.46 -23.78 -6.12
N SER A 126 14.28 -24.84 -6.09
CA SER A 126 15.50 -24.88 -5.30
C SER A 126 16.49 -23.76 -5.67
N THR A 127 16.48 -23.32 -6.92
CA THR A 127 17.37 -22.26 -7.40
C THR A 127 16.73 -20.87 -7.33
N ALA A 128 15.47 -20.77 -6.95
CA ALA A 128 14.79 -19.50 -6.86
C ALA A 128 15.09 -18.81 -5.53
N VAL A 129 15.01 -17.48 -5.54
CA VAL A 129 15.11 -16.70 -4.31
C VAL A 129 13.72 -16.67 -3.67
N ALA A 130 13.65 -16.94 -2.37
CA ALA A 130 12.37 -17.01 -1.66
C ALA A 130 11.60 -15.69 -1.77
N PRO A 131 10.35 -15.71 -2.23
CA PRO A 131 9.56 -14.51 -2.37
C PRO A 131 8.85 -14.13 -1.08
N LEU A 132 8.43 -12.87 -1.02
CA LEU A 132 7.49 -12.37 -0.03
C LEU A 132 6.50 -11.49 -0.77
N GLU A 133 5.26 -11.95 -0.89
CA GLU A 133 4.23 -11.20 -1.60
C GLU A 133 3.06 -10.93 -0.68
N PHE A 134 2.57 -9.71 -0.71
CA PHE A 134 1.48 -9.32 0.15
C PHE A 134 0.67 -8.20 -0.47
N GLU A 135 -0.56 -8.04 0.02
CA GLU A 135 -1.45 -6.96 -0.37
C GLU A 135 -1.77 -6.11 0.85
N VAL A 136 -1.77 -4.80 0.65
CA VAL A 136 -2.19 -3.84 1.67
C VAL A 136 -3.52 -3.26 1.23
N MET A 137 -4.57 -3.53 2.00
CA MET A 137 -5.92 -3.07 1.68
C MET A 137 -6.30 -1.94 2.62
N SER A 138 -6.70 -0.81 2.06
CA SER A 138 -7.03 0.36 2.86
C SER A 138 -8.20 0.09 3.80
N ASN A 139 -8.11 0.67 4.99
CA ASN A 139 -9.19 0.66 5.99
C ASN A 139 -9.35 2.09 6.45
N LYS A 140 -10.47 2.71 6.08
CA LYS A 140 -10.69 4.13 6.25
C LYS A 140 -9.87 4.93 5.24
N LYS A 141 -9.91 6.25 5.35
CA LYS A 141 -9.28 7.14 4.39
C LYS A 141 -7.78 7.22 4.60
N PRO A 142 -6.97 6.99 3.56
CA PRO A 142 -5.53 7.21 3.68
C PRO A 142 -5.21 8.67 3.91
N THR A 143 -4.10 8.93 4.59
CA THR A 143 -3.60 10.28 4.82
C THR A 143 -2.51 10.59 3.80
N VAL A 144 -2.73 11.64 3.02
CA VAL A 144 -1.76 12.09 2.02
C VAL A 144 -1.05 13.33 2.55
N THR A 145 0.28 13.26 2.68
CA THR A 145 1.09 14.39 3.14
C THR A 145 1.93 14.89 1.97
N GLN A 146 1.72 16.15 1.61
CA GLN A 146 2.47 16.79 0.53
C GLN A 146 3.77 17.37 1.06
N PRO A 147 4.82 17.49 0.22
CA PRO A 147 6.04 18.18 0.63
C PRO A 147 5.79 19.66 0.80
N THR A 148 6.49 20.27 1.75
CA THR A 148 6.37 21.71 2.02
C THR A 148 7.50 22.49 1.40
#